data_f95b221c88fdf710a78a6520d1b55b9a
#
_entry.id   f95b221c88fdf710a78a6520d1b55b9a
#
_cell.length_a   1.000
_cell.length_b   1.000
_cell.length_c   1.000
_cell.angle_alpha   90.00
_cell.angle_beta   90.00
_cell.angle_gamma   90.00
#
_symmetry.space_group_name_H-M   'P 1'
#
loop_
_entity.id
_entity.type
_entity.pdbx_description
1 polymer ?
#
loop_
_entity_poly.entity_id
_entity_poly.type
_entity_poly.pdbx_seq_one_letter_code
_entity_poly.pdbx_strand_id
1 'polypeptide(L)'
;RFLAGRQPGDTVNAAHFLTLLEQETEEAVEDAFAALEAKKLLLDISQLPVKHHQGQAALRLRQEAELAEQGMDVSGLSETDPLRLYLEEIAQIPLGEDEASLAEQAAQGREPAAEKLMNLGLHRVVEIAREYAGCGVLLMDLLQEGGLALWQAIGTEDYLARRDSVIRAAMARAVTLQARANGVGQKLRQAMEDYRAVDERLLSELGRNPTLEEIALEMHMTPEDADTVRRVLEDARMLQRATAPKEEEGPEEENQAVE
;
A
#
# COMPACT_ATOMS: atom_id res chain seq x y z
N ARG A 1 17.41 -3.34 7.07
CA ARG A 1 17.63 -4.71 6.55
C ARG A 1 16.49 -5.17 5.63
N PHE A 2 15.21 -4.94 5.97
CA PHE A 2 14.03 -5.35 5.18
C PHE A 2 14.07 -4.89 3.71
N LEU A 3 14.56 -3.69 3.45
CA LEU A 3 14.67 -3.09 2.11
C LEU A 3 16.01 -3.42 1.40
N ALA A 4 16.90 -4.21 2.01
CA ALA A 4 18.18 -4.58 1.41
C ALA A 4 17.95 -5.53 0.23
N GLY A 5 18.66 -5.27 -0.89
CA GLY A 5 18.60 -6.13 -2.08
C GLY A 5 17.40 -5.89 -3.02
N ARG A 6 16.46 -5.00 -2.69
CA ARG A 6 15.34 -4.65 -3.56
C ARG A 6 15.74 -3.67 -4.66
N GLN A 7 15.17 -3.87 -5.83
CA GLN A 7 15.40 -3.04 -7.03
C GLN A 7 14.31 -1.96 -7.15
N PRO A 8 14.60 -0.83 -7.81
CA PRO A 8 13.58 0.17 -8.13
C PRO A 8 12.43 -0.45 -8.92
N GLY A 9 11.19 -0.18 -8.47
CA GLY A 9 9.98 -0.76 -9.06
C GLY A 9 9.51 -2.06 -8.40
N ASP A 10 10.30 -2.66 -7.52
CA ASP A 10 9.83 -3.81 -6.74
C ASP A 10 8.68 -3.41 -5.82
N THR A 11 7.76 -4.34 -5.61
CA THR A 11 6.66 -4.18 -4.67
C THR A 11 7.02 -4.69 -3.28
N VAL A 12 6.57 -3.96 -2.27
CA VAL A 12 6.68 -4.30 -0.85
C VAL A 12 5.27 -4.56 -0.32
N ASN A 13 5.05 -5.73 0.26
CA ASN A 13 3.78 -6.05 0.90
C ASN A 13 3.55 -5.13 2.10
N ALA A 14 2.51 -4.29 2.03
CA ALA A 14 2.21 -3.31 3.07
C ALA A 14 1.78 -3.97 4.39
N ALA A 15 1.09 -5.12 4.36
CA ALA A 15 0.70 -5.83 5.57
C ALA A 15 1.93 -6.32 6.36
N HIS A 16 2.91 -6.90 5.67
CA HIS A 16 4.17 -7.30 6.31
C HIS A 16 4.98 -6.08 6.77
N PHE A 17 5.11 -5.05 5.92
CA PHE A 17 5.79 -3.81 6.29
C PHE A 17 5.21 -3.20 7.57
N LEU A 18 3.87 -3.20 7.67
CA LEU A 18 3.15 -2.72 8.84
C LEU A 18 3.48 -3.50 10.12
N THR A 19 3.59 -4.84 10.04
CA THR A 19 3.96 -5.65 11.22
C THR A 19 5.35 -5.35 11.75
N LEU A 20 6.26 -4.90 10.88
CA LEU A 20 7.61 -4.49 11.27
C LEU A 20 7.64 -3.09 11.90
N LEU A 21 6.72 -2.22 11.49
CA LEU A 21 6.64 -0.83 11.97
C LEU A 21 5.82 -0.66 13.24
N GLU A 22 5.11 -1.69 13.69
CA GLU A 22 4.11 -1.57 14.77
C GLU A 22 4.71 -1.08 16.10
N GLN A 23 5.94 -1.47 16.42
CA GLN A 23 6.62 -1.09 17.66
C GLN A 23 7.66 0.02 17.45
N GLU A 24 7.79 0.54 16.24
CA GLU A 24 8.75 1.58 15.92
C GLU A 24 8.22 2.97 16.30
N THR A 25 9.14 3.88 16.58
CA THR A 25 8.82 5.29 16.82
C THR A 25 8.30 5.97 15.57
N GLU A 26 7.61 7.09 15.70
CA GLU A 26 7.12 7.87 14.55
C GLU A 26 8.26 8.29 13.63
N GLU A 27 9.40 8.71 14.17
CA GLU A 27 10.60 9.07 13.42
C GLU A 27 11.13 7.88 12.60
N ALA A 28 11.23 6.70 13.19
CA ALA A 28 11.66 5.48 12.49
C ALA A 28 10.66 5.04 11.41
N VAL A 29 9.39 5.31 11.60
CA VAL A 29 8.33 5.08 10.58
C VAL A 29 8.51 6.03 9.41
N GLU A 30 8.70 7.32 9.66
CA GLU A 30 8.96 8.30 8.60
C GLU A 30 10.23 7.96 7.82
N ASP A 31 11.32 7.61 8.50
CA ASP A 31 12.56 7.16 7.88
C ASP A 31 12.35 5.92 6.98
N ALA A 32 11.52 4.98 7.42
CA ALA A 32 11.20 3.79 6.64
C ALA A 32 10.43 4.12 5.36
N PHE A 33 9.46 5.04 5.41
CA PHE A 33 8.75 5.52 4.22
C PHE A 33 9.66 6.34 3.30
N ALA A 34 10.51 7.21 3.86
CA ALA A 34 11.51 7.94 3.08
C ALA A 34 12.48 6.98 2.36
N ALA A 35 12.87 5.88 3.01
CA ALA A 35 13.72 4.86 2.40
C ALA A 35 13.00 4.08 1.27
N LEU A 36 11.69 3.83 1.38
CA LEU A 36 10.88 3.25 0.29
C LEU A 36 10.87 4.17 -0.93
N GLU A 37 10.63 5.45 -0.69
CA GLU A 37 10.57 6.47 -1.74
C GLU A 37 11.93 6.64 -2.43
N ALA A 38 13.01 6.81 -1.66
CA ALA A 38 14.38 6.94 -2.17
C ALA A 38 14.79 5.75 -3.06
N LYS A 39 14.30 4.55 -2.74
CA LYS A 39 14.52 3.33 -3.54
C LYS A 39 13.50 3.15 -4.66
N LYS A 40 12.52 4.04 -4.81
CA LYS A 40 11.42 3.94 -5.78
C LYS A 40 10.68 2.60 -5.68
N LEU A 41 10.42 2.12 -4.45
CA LEU A 41 9.66 0.90 -4.19
C LEU A 41 8.16 1.22 -4.11
N LEU A 42 7.33 0.26 -4.49
CA LEU A 42 5.88 0.37 -4.46
C LEU A 42 5.31 -0.40 -3.26
N LEU A 43 4.31 0.16 -2.59
CA LEU A 43 3.57 -0.54 -1.54
C LEU A 43 2.37 -1.27 -2.15
N ASP A 44 2.31 -2.59 -1.95
CA ASP A 44 1.14 -3.40 -2.25
C ASP A 44 0.23 -3.48 -1.03
N ILE A 45 -0.93 -2.82 -1.10
CA ILE A 45 -1.94 -2.77 -0.04
C ILE A 45 -2.99 -3.87 -0.15
N SER A 46 -2.94 -4.74 -1.15
CA SER A 46 -3.97 -5.74 -1.46
C SER A 46 -4.26 -6.71 -0.31
N GLN A 47 -3.27 -6.91 0.56
CA GLN A 47 -3.37 -7.82 1.71
C GLN A 47 -3.60 -7.08 3.04
N LEU A 48 -3.87 -5.79 3.03
CA LEU A 48 -4.26 -5.09 4.25
C LEU A 48 -5.71 -5.43 4.60
N PRO A 49 -5.99 -5.92 5.82
CA PRO A 49 -7.36 -6.21 6.27
C PRO A 49 -8.09 -4.91 6.65
N VAL A 50 -8.23 -3.98 5.70
CA VAL A 50 -8.80 -2.65 5.95
C VAL A 50 -10.33 -2.56 5.81
N LYS A 51 -10.98 -3.66 5.41
CA LYS A 51 -12.42 -3.67 5.10
C LYS A 51 -13.36 -3.72 6.31
N HIS A 52 -12.84 -3.89 7.52
CA HIS A 52 -13.65 -4.05 8.74
C HIS A 52 -13.67 -2.80 9.62
N HIS A 53 -14.29 -1.74 9.14
CA HIS A 53 -14.55 -0.55 9.95
C HIS A 53 -15.92 -0.64 10.63
N GLN A 54 -16.02 -0.16 11.88
CA GLN A 54 -17.28 -0.08 12.64
C GLN A 54 -17.68 1.39 12.86
N GLY A 55 -18.99 1.67 12.87
CA GLY A 55 -19.53 3.00 13.17
C GLY A 55 -19.80 3.87 11.93
N GLN A 56 -19.99 5.16 12.14
CA GLN A 56 -20.35 6.12 11.08
C GLN A 56 -19.27 6.26 10.00
N ALA A 57 -18.00 6.20 10.39
CA ALA A 57 -16.88 6.22 9.45
C ALA A 57 -16.93 5.03 8.47
N ALA A 58 -17.33 3.85 8.95
CA ALA A 58 -17.48 2.67 8.12
C ALA A 58 -18.59 2.83 7.06
N LEU A 59 -19.70 3.49 7.42
CA LEU A 59 -20.77 3.76 6.47
C LEU A 59 -20.28 4.69 5.35
N ARG A 60 -19.54 5.75 5.71
CA ARG A 60 -18.99 6.69 4.72
C ARG A 60 -17.99 5.99 3.80
N LEU A 61 -17.06 5.19 4.33
CA LEU A 61 -16.10 4.44 3.54
C LEU A 61 -16.77 3.45 2.56
N ARG A 62 -17.86 2.78 2.98
CA ARG A 62 -18.64 1.91 2.09
C ARG A 62 -19.33 2.72 0.99
N GLN A 63 -19.96 3.83 1.35
CA GLN A 63 -20.60 4.72 0.38
C GLN A 63 -19.60 5.24 -0.66
N GLU A 64 -18.41 5.60 -0.23
CA GLU A 64 -17.33 6.06 -1.11
C GLU A 64 -16.78 4.93 -1.99
N ALA A 65 -16.70 3.70 -1.48
CA ALA A 65 -16.33 2.53 -2.28
C ALA A 65 -17.39 2.23 -3.35
N GLU A 66 -18.68 2.25 -3.00
CA GLU A 66 -19.79 2.10 -3.95
C GLU A 66 -19.78 3.20 -5.02
N LEU A 67 -19.52 4.45 -4.62
CA LEU A 67 -19.39 5.58 -5.52
C LEU A 67 -18.23 5.38 -6.51
N ALA A 68 -17.10 4.86 -6.04
CA ALA A 68 -15.95 4.55 -6.88
C ALA A 68 -16.26 3.42 -7.90
N GLU A 69 -16.98 2.38 -7.48
CA GLU A 69 -17.42 1.28 -8.36
C GLU A 69 -18.40 1.78 -9.44
N GLN A 70 -19.28 2.73 -9.11
CA GLN A 70 -20.24 3.35 -10.02
C GLN A 70 -19.64 4.44 -10.93
N GLY A 71 -18.32 4.56 -10.97
CA GLY A 71 -17.65 5.52 -11.85
C GLY A 71 -17.57 6.95 -11.32
N MET A 72 -17.67 7.15 -9.99
CA MET A 72 -17.66 8.46 -9.31
C MET A 72 -18.93 9.30 -9.61
N ASP A 73 -20.07 8.64 -9.75
CA ASP A 73 -21.36 9.34 -9.88
C ASP A 73 -21.76 9.96 -8.53
N VAL A 74 -21.57 11.26 -8.42
CA VAL A 74 -21.84 12.03 -7.20
C VAL A 74 -23.32 12.45 -7.04
N SER A 75 -24.20 12.07 -7.96
CA SER A 75 -25.61 12.47 -7.93
C SER A 75 -26.36 12.02 -6.67
N GLY A 76 -25.90 10.95 -6.03
CA GLY A 76 -26.43 10.45 -4.76
C GLY A 76 -25.91 11.17 -3.50
N LEU A 77 -24.94 12.07 -3.62
CA LEU A 77 -24.42 12.85 -2.52
C LEU A 77 -25.21 14.16 -2.35
N SER A 78 -25.21 14.70 -1.11
CA SER A 78 -25.81 16.03 -0.85
C SER A 78 -25.15 17.12 -1.72
N GLU A 79 -25.91 18.11 -2.13
CA GLU A 79 -25.38 19.28 -2.87
C GLU A 79 -24.31 20.07 -2.10
N THR A 80 -24.31 19.96 -0.77
CA THR A 80 -23.32 20.59 0.11
C THR A 80 -22.18 19.65 0.51
N ASP A 81 -22.15 18.43 0.00
CA ASP A 81 -21.09 17.48 0.30
C ASP A 81 -19.75 17.96 -0.29
N PRO A 82 -18.71 18.14 0.51
CA PRO A 82 -17.41 18.64 0.03
C PRO A 82 -16.81 17.76 -1.09
N LEU A 83 -17.02 16.45 -1.03
CA LEU A 83 -16.53 15.52 -2.06
C LEU A 83 -17.25 15.76 -3.39
N ARG A 84 -18.58 15.97 -3.36
CA ARG A 84 -19.35 16.28 -4.55
C ARG A 84 -18.88 17.57 -5.19
N LEU A 85 -18.78 18.64 -4.40
CA LEU A 85 -18.35 19.95 -4.90
C LEU A 85 -16.97 19.88 -5.54
N TYR A 86 -16.04 19.19 -4.90
CA TYR A 86 -14.67 19.02 -5.41
C TYR A 86 -14.64 18.24 -6.73
N LEU A 87 -15.38 17.14 -6.84
CA LEU A 87 -15.41 16.33 -8.06
C LEU A 87 -16.14 17.05 -9.20
N GLU A 88 -17.22 17.80 -8.92
CA GLU A 88 -17.90 18.63 -9.92
C GLU A 88 -16.99 19.75 -10.43
N GLU A 89 -16.16 20.35 -9.60
CA GLU A 89 -15.17 21.36 -10.00
C GLU A 89 -14.08 20.75 -10.90
N ILE A 90 -13.53 19.60 -10.56
CA ILE A 90 -12.55 18.90 -11.40
C ILE A 90 -13.15 18.54 -12.75
N ALA A 91 -14.40 18.06 -12.79
CA ALA A 91 -15.08 17.69 -14.02
C ALA A 91 -15.23 18.88 -15.02
N GLN A 92 -15.17 20.11 -14.54
CA GLN A 92 -15.23 21.33 -15.38
C GLN A 92 -13.87 21.69 -15.99
N ILE A 93 -12.76 21.11 -15.53
CA ILE A 93 -11.43 21.39 -16.06
C ILE A 93 -11.35 20.82 -17.49
N PRO A 94 -11.08 21.65 -18.51
CA PRO A 94 -11.05 21.19 -19.89
C PRO A 94 -9.84 20.27 -20.11
N LEU A 95 -10.09 19.14 -20.76
CA LEU A 95 -9.07 18.21 -21.23
C LEU A 95 -8.64 18.63 -22.66
N GLY A 96 -7.39 18.39 -23.01
CA GLY A 96 -6.93 18.53 -24.40
C GLY A 96 -5.78 19.52 -24.59
N GLU A 97 -5.17 20.03 -23.53
CA GLU A 97 -3.89 20.76 -23.66
C GLU A 97 -2.73 19.74 -23.80
N ASP A 98 -1.64 20.19 -24.43
CA ASP A 98 -0.42 19.39 -24.60
C ASP A 98 0.34 19.31 -23.26
N GLU A 99 0.09 18.26 -22.49
CA GLU A 99 0.76 18.02 -21.20
C GLU A 99 2.29 17.96 -21.35
N ALA A 100 2.82 17.46 -22.47
CA ALA A 100 4.27 17.35 -22.65
C ALA A 100 4.91 18.75 -22.78
N SER A 101 4.30 19.64 -23.57
CA SER A 101 4.76 21.02 -23.68
C SER A 101 4.64 21.79 -22.37
N LEU A 102 3.54 21.56 -21.62
CA LEU A 102 3.36 22.18 -20.31
C LEU A 102 4.38 21.67 -19.29
N ALA A 103 4.71 20.37 -19.29
CA ALA A 103 5.70 19.78 -18.40
C ALA A 103 7.10 20.38 -18.66
N GLU A 104 7.49 20.54 -19.92
CA GLU A 104 8.75 21.16 -20.30
C GLU A 104 8.81 22.64 -19.84
N GLN A 105 7.72 23.38 -19.99
CA GLN A 105 7.64 24.75 -19.53
C GLN A 105 7.67 24.87 -18.00
N ALA A 106 7.01 23.98 -17.28
CA ALA A 106 7.02 23.92 -15.82
C ALA A 106 8.43 23.58 -15.28
N ALA A 107 9.15 22.66 -15.92
CA ALA A 107 10.54 22.34 -15.61
C ALA A 107 11.48 23.53 -15.80
N GLN A 108 11.13 24.49 -16.70
CA GLN A 108 11.81 25.76 -16.87
C GLN A 108 11.41 26.85 -15.85
N GLY A 109 10.55 26.49 -14.87
CA GLY A 109 10.10 27.41 -13.82
C GLY A 109 8.97 28.36 -14.24
N ARG A 110 8.19 28.03 -15.28
CA ARG A 110 7.04 28.85 -15.71
C ARG A 110 5.81 28.50 -14.86
N GLU A 111 5.48 29.34 -13.88
CA GLU A 111 4.33 29.16 -12.98
C GLU A 111 2.99 28.90 -13.70
N PRO A 112 2.60 29.66 -14.78
CA PRO A 112 1.32 29.40 -15.44
C PRO A 112 1.22 27.99 -16.08
N ALA A 113 2.34 27.41 -16.50
CA ALA A 113 2.38 26.04 -17.01
C ALA A 113 2.25 25.02 -15.89
N ALA A 114 2.85 25.27 -14.73
CA ALA A 114 2.72 24.43 -13.55
C ALA A 114 1.28 24.41 -13.01
N GLU A 115 0.59 25.55 -12.96
CA GLU A 115 -0.83 25.62 -12.57
C GLU A 115 -1.72 24.82 -13.52
N LYS A 116 -1.49 24.93 -14.83
CA LYS A 116 -2.25 24.16 -15.81
C LYS A 116 -2.01 22.67 -15.68
N LEU A 117 -0.74 22.26 -15.49
CA LEU A 117 -0.41 20.86 -15.24
C LEU A 117 -1.06 20.32 -13.97
N MET A 118 -1.09 21.13 -12.90
CA MET A 118 -1.78 20.76 -11.67
C MET A 118 -3.26 20.49 -11.94
N ASN A 119 -3.95 21.41 -12.61
CA ASN A 119 -5.35 21.28 -12.92
C ASN A 119 -5.64 20.03 -13.78
N LEU A 120 -4.89 19.82 -14.86
CA LEU A 120 -5.03 18.64 -15.72
C LEU A 120 -4.74 17.34 -14.96
N GLY A 121 -3.72 17.35 -14.11
CA GLY A 121 -3.31 16.19 -13.32
C GLY A 121 -4.33 15.77 -12.25
N LEU A 122 -5.22 16.67 -11.81
CA LEU A 122 -6.29 16.33 -10.85
C LEU A 122 -7.23 15.24 -11.37
N HIS A 123 -7.52 15.20 -12.67
CA HIS A 123 -8.29 14.11 -13.25
C HIS A 123 -7.62 12.76 -12.99
N ARG A 124 -6.29 12.71 -13.15
CA ARG A 124 -5.52 11.49 -12.90
C ARG A 124 -5.49 11.11 -11.42
N VAL A 125 -5.44 12.11 -10.53
CA VAL A 125 -5.57 11.89 -9.07
C VAL A 125 -6.90 11.21 -8.74
N VAL A 126 -8.02 11.69 -9.32
CA VAL A 126 -9.35 11.10 -9.12
C VAL A 126 -9.40 9.66 -9.63
N GLU A 127 -8.87 9.38 -10.83
CA GLU A 127 -8.83 8.03 -11.39
C GLU A 127 -8.06 7.05 -10.48
N ILE A 128 -6.89 7.48 -9.99
CA ILE A 128 -6.06 6.64 -9.10
C ILE A 128 -6.74 6.49 -7.74
N ALA A 129 -7.33 7.56 -7.17
CA ALA A 129 -8.01 7.51 -5.87
C ALA A 129 -9.16 6.47 -5.83
N ARG A 130 -9.84 6.26 -6.95
CA ARG A 130 -10.88 5.21 -7.09
C ARG A 130 -10.36 3.81 -6.74
N GLU A 131 -9.12 3.51 -7.06
CA GLU A 131 -8.51 2.20 -6.79
C GLU A 131 -8.27 1.97 -5.29
N TYR A 132 -8.19 3.05 -4.50
CA TYR A 132 -7.97 3.03 -3.06
C TYR A 132 -9.23 3.31 -2.25
N ALA A 133 -10.37 3.57 -2.89
CA ALA A 133 -11.63 3.82 -2.22
C ALA A 133 -12.04 2.62 -1.34
N GLY A 134 -12.50 2.89 -0.12
CA GLY A 134 -12.86 1.85 0.84
C GLY A 134 -11.69 1.18 1.56
N CYS A 135 -10.43 1.56 1.25
CA CYS A 135 -9.24 1.01 1.92
C CYS A 135 -8.93 1.66 3.29
N GLY A 136 -9.93 2.22 3.95
CA GLY A 136 -9.79 2.71 5.32
C GLY A 136 -9.43 4.17 5.47
N VAL A 137 -9.17 4.87 4.38
CA VAL A 137 -8.97 6.33 4.29
C VAL A 137 -10.13 6.91 3.51
N LEU A 138 -10.64 8.07 3.92
CA LEU A 138 -11.72 8.76 3.21
C LEU A 138 -11.23 9.23 1.83
N LEU A 139 -12.13 9.17 0.85
CA LEU A 139 -11.78 9.52 -0.53
C LEU A 139 -11.26 10.96 -0.65
N MET A 140 -11.83 11.90 0.11
CA MET A 140 -11.35 13.28 0.15
C MET A 140 -9.89 13.38 0.64
N ASP A 141 -9.52 12.59 1.66
CA ASP A 141 -8.14 12.57 2.18
C ASP A 141 -7.19 11.97 1.15
N LEU A 142 -7.60 10.90 0.46
CA LEU A 142 -6.82 10.31 -0.65
C LEU A 142 -6.61 11.31 -1.79
N LEU A 143 -7.64 12.08 -2.15
CA LEU A 143 -7.55 13.11 -3.18
C LEU A 143 -6.58 14.24 -2.77
N GLN A 144 -6.59 14.65 -1.50
CA GLN A 144 -5.66 15.64 -0.96
C GLN A 144 -4.21 15.13 -0.97
N GLU A 145 -3.97 13.90 -0.50
CA GLU A 145 -2.64 13.28 -0.52
C GLU A 145 -2.10 13.11 -1.95
N GLY A 146 -2.95 12.63 -2.86
CA GLY A 146 -2.60 12.49 -4.27
C GLY A 146 -2.34 13.84 -4.95
N GLY A 147 -3.14 14.86 -4.63
CA GLY A 147 -2.96 16.22 -5.13
C GLY A 147 -1.65 16.85 -4.64
N LEU A 148 -1.30 16.64 -3.37
CA LEU A 148 -0.02 17.12 -2.81
C LEU A 148 1.17 16.42 -3.50
N ALA A 149 1.10 15.12 -3.70
CA ALA A 149 2.15 14.37 -4.38
C ALA A 149 2.29 14.79 -5.85
N LEU A 150 1.17 15.05 -6.54
CA LEU A 150 1.14 15.61 -7.87
C LEU A 150 1.86 16.97 -7.93
N TRP A 151 1.50 17.88 -7.03
CA TRP A 151 2.11 19.22 -6.94
C TRP A 151 3.62 19.15 -6.73
N GLN A 152 4.10 18.28 -5.84
CA GLN A 152 5.52 18.08 -5.56
C GLN A 152 6.29 17.48 -6.76
N ALA A 153 5.61 16.74 -7.63
CA ALA A 153 6.22 16.15 -8.83
C ALA A 153 6.33 17.15 -10.00
N ILE A 154 5.46 18.17 -10.04
CA ILE A 154 5.46 19.20 -11.10
C ILE A 154 6.79 19.98 -11.06
N GLY A 155 7.34 20.22 -12.24
CA GLY A 155 8.64 20.92 -12.41
C GLY A 155 9.86 19.97 -12.40
N THR A 156 9.67 18.67 -12.19
CA THR A 156 10.72 17.66 -12.39
C THR A 156 10.82 17.28 -13.87
N GLU A 157 12.03 16.96 -14.35
CA GLU A 157 12.26 16.60 -15.77
C GLU A 157 11.51 15.33 -16.19
N ASP A 158 11.28 14.39 -15.25
CA ASP A 158 10.62 13.12 -15.49
C ASP A 158 9.15 13.07 -15.02
N TYR A 159 8.50 14.25 -14.87
CA TYR A 159 7.15 14.40 -14.36
C TYR A 159 6.15 13.42 -14.97
N LEU A 160 6.02 13.40 -16.31
CA LEU A 160 5.03 12.54 -16.99
C LEU A 160 5.25 11.04 -16.75
N ALA A 161 6.52 10.63 -16.67
CA ALA A 161 6.87 9.23 -16.41
C ALA A 161 6.61 8.82 -14.96
N ARG A 162 6.70 9.76 -14.01
CA ARG A 162 6.62 9.49 -12.57
C ARG A 162 5.28 9.86 -11.94
N ARG A 163 4.48 10.72 -12.56
CA ARG A 163 3.21 11.24 -12.02
C ARG A 163 2.38 10.15 -11.35
N ASP A 164 2.03 9.12 -12.09
CA ASP A 164 1.17 8.05 -11.59
C ASP A 164 1.79 7.27 -10.42
N SER A 165 3.08 7.02 -10.48
CA SER A 165 3.78 6.29 -9.42
C SER A 165 3.88 7.08 -8.11
N VAL A 166 4.10 8.40 -8.16
CA VAL A 166 4.15 9.24 -6.96
C VAL A 166 2.77 9.41 -6.33
N ILE A 167 1.70 9.57 -7.14
CA ILE A 167 0.32 9.61 -6.65
C ILE A 167 -0.05 8.30 -5.96
N ARG A 168 0.21 7.14 -6.58
CA ARG A 168 -0.03 5.82 -5.99
C ARG A 168 0.75 5.60 -4.70
N ALA A 169 2.02 6.00 -4.67
CA ALA A 169 2.87 5.89 -3.48
C ALA A 169 2.31 6.71 -2.31
N ALA A 170 1.85 7.95 -2.55
CA ALA A 170 1.25 8.79 -1.53
C ALA A 170 -0.05 8.17 -0.98
N MET A 171 -0.95 7.69 -1.83
CA MET A 171 -2.19 7.06 -1.42
C MET A 171 -1.96 5.74 -0.67
N ALA A 172 -1.05 4.89 -1.15
CA ALA A 172 -0.68 3.65 -0.46
C ALA A 172 -0.04 3.93 0.91
N ARG A 173 0.78 4.98 1.02
CA ARG A 173 1.32 5.46 2.30
C ARG A 173 0.19 5.87 3.24
N ALA A 174 -0.75 6.71 2.80
CA ALA A 174 -1.88 7.16 3.60
C ALA A 174 -2.70 5.97 4.14
N VAL A 175 -3.03 4.99 3.29
CA VAL A 175 -3.72 3.75 3.69
C VAL A 175 -2.91 2.96 4.73
N THR A 176 -1.60 2.82 4.52
CA THR A 176 -0.73 2.07 5.43
C THR A 176 -0.62 2.77 6.80
N LEU A 177 -0.48 4.09 6.83
CA LEU A 177 -0.46 4.87 8.07
C LEU A 177 -1.79 4.80 8.82
N GLN A 178 -2.92 4.88 8.10
CA GLN A 178 -4.24 4.73 8.71
C GLN A 178 -4.44 3.31 9.28
N ALA A 179 -3.99 2.28 8.57
CA ALA A 179 -4.04 0.90 9.05
C ALA A 179 -3.19 0.72 10.32
N ARG A 180 -2.01 1.37 10.38
CA ARG A 180 -1.17 1.41 11.58
C ARG A 180 -1.91 2.08 12.74
N ALA A 181 -2.48 3.26 12.54
CA ALA A 181 -3.23 3.99 13.57
C ALA A 181 -4.42 3.16 14.12
N ASN A 182 -5.01 2.31 13.29
CA ASN A 182 -6.09 1.38 13.66
C ASN A 182 -5.59 0.08 14.33
N GLY A 183 -4.30 -0.06 14.58
CA GLY A 183 -3.68 -1.23 15.22
C GLY A 183 -3.77 -2.51 14.39
N VAL A 184 -3.86 -2.39 13.07
CA VAL A 184 -3.97 -3.53 12.14
C VAL A 184 -2.73 -4.41 12.22
N GLY A 185 -1.53 -3.82 12.36
CA GLY A 185 -0.27 -4.55 12.46
C GLY A 185 -0.21 -5.46 13.69
N GLN A 186 -0.69 -4.98 14.85
CA GLN A 186 -0.75 -5.78 16.07
C GLN A 186 -1.71 -6.97 15.92
N LYS A 187 -2.91 -6.72 15.39
CA LYS A 187 -3.92 -7.77 15.13
C LYS A 187 -3.40 -8.80 14.14
N LEU A 188 -2.71 -8.34 13.09
CA LEU A 188 -2.15 -9.23 12.08
C LEU A 188 -1.01 -10.08 12.66
N ARG A 189 -0.13 -9.51 13.48
CA ARG A 189 0.92 -10.26 14.18
C ARG A 189 0.33 -11.34 15.07
N GLN A 190 -0.67 -11.01 15.88
CA GLN A 190 -1.36 -11.98 16.72
C GLN A 190 -1.98 -13.10 15.87
N ALA A 191 -2.68 -12.75 14.79
CA ALA A 191 -3.25 -13.74 13.89
C ALA A 191 -2.19 -14.65 13.24
N MET A 192 -0.99 -14.13 12.95
CA MET A 192 0.14 -14.93 12.43
C MET A 192 0.67 -15.90 13.47
N GLU A 193 0.73 -15.50 14.75
CA GLU A 193 1.16 -16.37 15.86
C GLU A 193 0.12 -17.47 16.11
N ASP A 194 -1.16 -17.10 16.16
CA ASP A 194 -2.28 -18.04 16.33
C ASP A 194 -2.34 -19.04 15.16
N TYR A 195 -2.15 -18.58 13.92
CA TYR A 195 -2.11 -19.44 12.73
C TYR A 195 -1.01 -20.51 12.85
N ARG A 196 0.20 -20.12 13.26
CA ARG A 196 1.31 -21.08 13.45
C ARG A 196 0.99 -22.12 14.53
N ALA A 197 0.43 -21.67 15.65
CA ALA A 197 0.08 -22.56 16.73
C ALA A 197 -1.02 -23.56 16.33
N VAL A 198 -2.02 -23.10 15.58
CA VAL A 198 -3.10 -23.95 15.04
C VAL A 198 -2.57 -24.93 13.99
N ASP A 199 -1.73 -24.47 13.06
CA ASP A 199 -1.12 -25.28 12.00
C ASP A 199 -0.28 -26.43 12.60
N GLU A 200 0.59 -26.14 13.58
CA GLU A 200 1.42 -27.13 14.27
C GLU A 200 0.58 -28.12 15.07
N ARG A 201 -0.46 -27.66 15.76
CA ARG A 201 -1.36 -28.52 16.53
C ARG A 201 -2.13 -29.47 15.61
N LEU A 202 -2.78 -28.95 14.57
CA LEU A 202 -3.52 -29.74 13.60
C LEU A 202 -2.63 -30.71 12.83
N LEU A 203 -1.40 -30.33 12.48
CA LEU A 203 -0.41 -31.22 11.88
C LEU A 203 -0.13 -32.42 12.79
N SER A 204 0.04 -32.18 14.10
CA SER A 204 0.26 -33.27 15.10
C SER A 204 -0.96 -34.14 15.29
N GLU A 205 -2.17 -33.58 15.30
CA GLU A 205 -3.41 -34.30 15.52
C GLU A 205 -3.84 -35.14 14.30
N LEU A 206 -3.72 -34.58 13.11
CA LEU A 206 -4.17 -35.19 11.86
C LEU A 206 -3.12 -36.12 11.22
N GLY A 207 -1.84 -35.95 11.59
CA GLY A 207 -0.72 -36.67 10.95
C GLY A 207 -0.48 -36.26 9.47
N ARG A 208 -1.09 -35.19 9.01
CA ARG A 208 -0.94 -34.57 7.68
C ARG A 208 -1.04 -33.07 7.79
N ASN A 209 -0.61 -32.36 6.75
CA ASN A 209 -0.80 -30.90 6.68
C ASN A 209 -2.31 -30.57 6.71
N PRO A 210 -2.75 -29.65 7.58
CA PRO A 210 -4.13 -29.19 7.61
C PRO A 210 -4.49 -28.43 6.34
N THR A 211 -5.77 -28.43 5.96
CA THR A 211 -6.26 -27.58 4.89
C THR A 211 -6.51 -26.17 5.40
N LEU A 212 -6.61 -25.21 4.47
CA LEU A 212 -6.90 -23.83 4.82
C LEU A 212 -8.26 -23.69 5.54
N GLU A 213 -9.26 -24.48 5.13
CA GLU A 213 -10.59 -24.51 5.74
C GLU A 213 -10.55 -25.05 7.16
N GLU A 214 -9.72 -26.07 7.43
CA GLU A 214 -9.54 -26.63 8.79
C GLU A 214 -8.91 -25.59 9.72
N ILE A 215 -7.89 -24.86 9.25
CA ILE A 215 -7.26 -23.77 10.00
C ILE A 215 -8.24 -22.63 10.23
N ALA A 216 -8.96 -22.19 9.18
CA ALA A 216 -9.93 -21.12 9.26
C ALA A 216 -11.05 -21.41 10.26
N LEU A 217 -11.55 -22.65 10.26
CA LEU A 217 -12.57 -23.11 11.20
C LEU A 217 -12.07 -23.02 12.65
N GLU A 218 -10.86 -23.49 12.90
CA GLU A 218 -10.26 -23.51 14.24
C GLU A 218 -9.94 -22.10 14.76
N MET A 219 -9.53 -21.20 13.85
CA MET A 219 -9.27 -19.79 14.15
C MET A 219 -10.54 -18.93 14.19
N HIS A 220 -11.73 -19.51 13.95
CA HIS A 220 -13.01 -18.79 13.89
C HIS A 220 -13.01 -17.60 12.89
N MET A 221 -12.37 -17.78 11.74
CA MET A 221 -12.28 -16.79 10.69
C MET A 221 -12.74 -17.36 9.33
N THR A 222 -12.89 -16.49 8.34
CA THR A 222 -13.18 -16.94 6.97
C THR A 222 -11.96 -17.59 6.32
N PRO A 223 -12.13 -18.51 5.36
CA PRO A 223 -11.00 -19.07 4.61
C PRO A 223 -10.18 -17.99 3.88
N GLU A 224 -10.82 -16.89 3.45
CA GLU A 224 -10.17 -15.75 2.79
C GLU A 224 -9.26 -14.98 3.76
N ASP A 225 -9.71 -14.76 5.00
CA ASP A 225 -8.89 -14.13 6.04
C ASP A 225 -7.71 -15.03 6.44
N ALA A 226 -7.93 -16.34 6.57
CA ALA A 226 -6.88 -17.31 6.85
C ALA A 226 -5.84 -17.37 5.71
N ASP A 227 -6.26 -17.28 4.44
CA ASP A 227 -5.36 -17.21 3.29
C ASP A 227 -4.53 -15.92 3.31
N THR A 228 -5.13 -14.80 3.70
CA THR A 228 -4.42 -13.53 3.87
C THR A 228 -3.32 -13.64 4.91
N VAL A 229 -3.61 -14.20 6.09
CA VAL A 229 -2.62 -14.44 7.15
C VAL A 229 -1.51 -15.38 6.67
N ARG A 230 -1.88 -16.48 5.97
CA ARG A 230 -0.92 -17.43 5.40
C ARG A 230 0.05 -16.74 4.42
N ARG A 231 -0.45 -15.92 3.49
CA ARG A 231 0.40 -15.19 2.52
C ARG A 231 1.37 -14.25 3.21
N VAL A 232 0.91 -13.49 4.21
CA VAL A 232 1.80 -12.60 4.98
C VAL A 232 2.89 -13.41 5.71
N LEU A 233 2.55 -14.59 6.25
CA LEU A 233 3.50 -15.51 6.87
C LEU A 233 4.54 -16.05 5.87
N GLU A 234 4.11 -16.43 4.67
CA GLU A 234 4.99 -16.92 3.60
C GLU A 234 5.96 -15.83 3.16
N ASP A 235 5.48 -14.60 2.94
CA ASP A 235 6.31 -13.45 2.60
C ASP A 235 7.34 -13.15 3.69
N ALA A 236 6.95 -13.23 4.96
CA ALA A 236 7.86 -13.06 6.09
C ALA A 236 8.97 -14.14 6.11
N ARG A 237 8.61 -15.41 5.86
CA ARG A 237 9.57 -16.52 5.78
C ARG A 237 10.54 -16.38 4.61
N MET A 238 10.04 -15.96 3.45
CA MET A 238 10.88 -15.72 2.26
C MET A 238 11.92 -14.65 2.51
N LEU A 239 11.53 -13.56 3.16
CA LEU A 239 12.45 -12.47 3.51
C LEU A 239 13.49 -12.89 4.55
N GLN A 240 13.10 -13.67 5.56
CA GLN A 240 14.04 -14.22 6.55
C GLN A 240 15.08 -15.11 5.87
N ARG A 241 14.69 -15.96 4.94
CA ARG A 241 15.63 -16.81 4.18
C ARG A 241 16.57 -15.99 3.29
N ALA A 242 16.05 -14.92 2.65
CA ALA A 242 16.86 -14.05 1.79
C ALA A 242 17.89 -13.21 2.58
N THR A 243 17.63 -12.98 3.88
CA THR A 243 18.50 -12.19 4.78
C THR A 243 19.35 -13.03 5.71
N ALA A 244 19.15 -14.35 5.75
CA ALA A 244 19.99 -15.26 6.51
C ALA A 244 21.42 -15.20 5.96
N PRO A 245 22.47 -15.06 6.80
CA PRO A 245 23.85 -15.18 6.36
C PRO A 245 24.02 -16.56 5.73
N LYS A 246 24.58 -16.63 4.51
CA LYS A 246 25.05 -17.90 3.97
C LYS A 246 26.10 -18.42 4.97
N GLU A 247 25.82 -19.56 5.58
CA GLU A 247 26.86 -20.30 6.28
C GLU A 247 27.96 -20.54 5.24
N GLU A 248 29.12 -19.92 5.44
CA GLU A 248 30.29 -20.24 4.66
C GLU A 248 30.59 -21.73 4.92
N GLU A 249 30.42 -22.54 3.90
CA GLU A 249 30.95 -23.90 3.91
C GLU A 249 32.45 -23.78 4.24
N GLY A 250 32.80 -24.17 5.45
CA GLY A 250 34.18 -24.19 5.88
C GLY A 250 35.01 -25.06 4.92
N PRO A 251 36.27 -24.71 4.68
CA PRO A 251 37.10 -25.45 3.74
C PRO A 251 37.14 -26.92 4.18
N GLU A 252 36.83 -27.83 3.28
CA GLU A 252 37.03 -29.26 3.43
C GLU A 252 38.52 -29.45 3.80
N GLU A 253 38.78 -29.93 5.01
CA GLU A 253 40.11 -30.41 5.40
C GLU A 253 40.47 -31.58 4.48
N GLU A 254 41.31 -31.30 3.53
CA GLU A 254 41.99 -32.25 2.68
C GLU A 254 42.90 -33.11 3.55
N ASN A 255 42.34 -34.21 4.01
CA ASN A 255 43.09 -35.20 4.82
C ASN A 255 44.07 -35.90 3.89
N GLN A 256 45.25 -35.32 3.72
CA GLN A 256 46.39 -36.00 3.09
C GLN A 256 46.86 -37.12 4.03
N ALA A 257 46.47 -38.35 3.67
CA ALA A 257 47.10 -39.54 4.19
C ALA A 257 48.54 -39.56 3.66
N VAL A 258 49.49 -39.45 4.59
CA VAL A 258 50.92 -39.80 4.36
C VAL A 258 51.13 -41.20 4.96
N GLU A 259 51.73 -42.02 4.14
CA GLU A 259 52.22 -43.38 4.41
C GLU A 259 52.83 -43.64 5.79
#